data_932cd6d4fb5031ef014a2317bcef945e
#
_entry.id   932cd6d4fb5031ef014a2317bcef945e
#
_cell.length_a   1.000
_cell.length_b   1.000
_cell.length_c   1.000
_cell.angle_alpha   90.00
_cell.angle_beta   90.00
_cell.angle_gamma   90.00
#
_symmetry.space_group_name_H-M   'P 1'
#
loop_
_entity.id
_entity.type
_entity.pdbx_description
1 polymer ?
#
loop_
_entity_poly.entity_id
_entity_poly.type
_entity_poly.pdbx_seq_one_letter_code
_entity_poly.pdbx_strand_id
1 'polypeptide(L)'
;NDDDSSLPVAIFDVTLTNVTEKKVKTTVALGLQNILGLPEIGKSENRWIDKGSHRGIVMTTQRHDQDSPRFGSMALLTPNDDVTYQLNFEETHWFRATESLMDEFGTTGEFMGPKDSLVCPENQAYVAHLGIKAELAPGESVTKTFVLAWLTPNFEKYWGERHVWKTYQGTKWDSAESVAEYVLENMPKLEGQTRKFANTFFSSTLPTYVLDAVSSQMSILRTPTVTRLTDGTFYGWEGCHINSGCCEGTCTHVWT
;
A
#
# COMPACT_ATOMS: atom_id res chain seq x y z
N ASN A 1 0.78 13.58 -16.64
CA ASN A 1 -0.58 13.09 -16.47
C ASN A 1 -0.92 13.08 -14.97
N ASP A 2 -1.85 13.91 -14.58
CA ASP A 2 -2.23 14.16 -13.18
C ASP A 2 -2.78 12.89 -12.51
N ASP A 3 -3.53 12.08 -13.23
CA ASP A 3 -4.15 10.89 -12.70
C ASP A 3 -3.09 9.81 -12.39
N ASP A 4 -2.19 9.53 -13.33
CA ASP A 4 -1.15 8.52 -13.15
C ASP A 4 -0.13 8.93 -12.06
N SER A 5 0.20 10.21 -11.94
CA SER A 5 1.16 10.70 -10.94
C SER A 5 0.58 10.81 -9.53
N SER A 6 -0.74 10.75 -9.37
CA SER A 6 -1.42 10.82 -8.06
C SER A 6 -1.96 9.48 -7.57
N LEU A 7 -1.67 8.37 -8.24
CA LEU A 7 -2.13 7.04 -7.82
C LEU A 7 -1.68 6.72 -6.39
N PRO A 8 -2.60 6.40 -5.48
CA PRO A 8 -2.26 6.02 -4.10
C PRO A 8 -1.80 4.55 -4.05
N VAL A 9 -0.59 4.30 -4.54
CA VAL A 9 -0.08 2.95 -4.75
C VAL A 9 1.43 2.86 -4.49
N ALA A 10 1.87 1.70 -4.03
CA ALA A 10 3.26 1.26 -4.02
C ALA A 10 3.37 -0.09 -4.75
N ILE A 11 4.37 -0.22 -5.61
CA ILE A 11 4.66 -1.44 -6.36
C ILE A 11 5.97 -2.00 -5.84
N PHE A 12 5.96 -3.28 -5.46
CA PHE A 12 7.14 -4.00 -4.97
C PHE A 12 7.50 -5.12 -5.94
N ASP A 13 8.59 -4.93 -6.66
CA ASP A 13 9.21 -5.96 -7.48
C ASP A 13 10.34 -6.61 -6.68
N VAL A 14 10.16 -7.89 -6.33
CA VAL A 14 11.13 -8.65 -5.57
C VAL A 14 11.77 -9.69 -6.48
N THR A 15 13.05 -9.54 -6.76
CA THR A 15 13.81 -10.51 -7.56
C THR A 15 14.44 -11.57 -6.66
N LEU A 16 14.06 -12.81 -6.89
CA LEU A 16 14.60 -14.00 -6.22
C LEU A 16 15.60 -14.68 -7.14
N THR A 17 16.81 -14.97 -6.63
CA THR A 17 17.85 -15.66 -7.38
C THR A 17 18.30 -16.91 -6.61
N ASN A 18 18.27 -18.06 -7.26
CA ASN A 18 18.80 -19.29 -6.68
C ASN A 18 20.32 -19.35 -6.87
N VAL A 19 21.06 -19.09 -5.81
CA VAL A 19 22.54 -19.13 -5.79
C VAL A 19 23.11 -20.50 -5.41
N THR A 20 22.24 -21.51 -5.29
CA THR A 20 22.66 -22.89 -4.93
C THR A 20 22.80 -23.78 -6.16
N GLU A 21 23.39 -24.96 -5.99
CA GLU A 21 23.52 -25.96 -7.05
C GLU A 21 22.29 -26.89 -7.19
N LYS A 22 21.26 -26.68 -6.40
CA LYS A 22 20.05 -27.49 -6.36
C LYS A 22 18.82 -26.66 -6.70
N LYS A 23 17.79 -27.31 -7.19
CA LYS A 23 16.47 -26.71 -7.37
C LYS A 23 15.89 -26.31 -6.01
N VAL A 24 15.39 -25.08 -5.88
CA VAL A 24 14.89 -24.51 -4.63
C VAL A 24 13.42 -24.08 -4.81
N LYS A 25 12.58 -24.45 -3.84
CA LYS A 25 11.26 -23.86 -3.67
C LYS A 25 11.35 -22.75 -2.65
N THR A 26 10.77 -21.61 -2.96
CA THR A 26 10.80 -20.42 -2.09
C THR A 26 9.51 -19.65 -2.19
N THR A 27 9.20 -18.87 -1.17
CA THR A 27 8.03 -17.98 -1.14
C THR A 27 8.47 -16.62 -0.65
N VAL A 28 8.13 -15.58 -1.38
CA VAL A 28 8.23 -14.20 -0.90
C VAL A 28 6.86 -13.75 -0.43
N ALA A 29 6.79 -13.13 0.75
CA ALA A 29 5.52 -12.75 1.34
C ALA A 29 5.53 -11.33 1.91
N LEU A 30 4.36 -10.69 1.89
CA LEU A 30 4.07 -9.44 2.59
C LEU A 30 2.92 -9.67 3.58
N GLY A 31 3.10 -9.13 4.80
CA GLY A 31 2.04 -9.01 5.80
C GLY A 31 1.56 -7.58 5.88
N LEU A 32 0.25 -7.38 5.99
CA LEU A 32 -0.36 -6.07 6.08
C LEU A 32 -1.48 -6.09 7.13
N GLN A 33 -1.36 -5.23 8.13
CA GLN A 33 -2.42 -5.03 9.11
C GLN A 33 -3.52 -4.14 8.54
N ASN A 34 -4.77 -4.50 8.77
CA ASN A 34 -5.90 -3.63 8.41
C ASN A 34 -6.02 -2.49 9.44
N ILE A 35 -5.40 -1.36 9.12
CA ILE A 35 -5.35 -0.18 9.99
C ILE A 35 -6.47 0.83 9.72
N LEU A 36 -7.45 0.47 8.89
CA LEU A 36 -8.54 1.37 8.54
C LEU A 36 -9.33 1.77 9.78
N GLY A 37 -9.63 3.06 9.86
CA GLY A 37 -10.39 3.66 10.95
C GLY A 37 -9.56 4.14 12.14
N LEU A 38 -8.21 4.04 12.10
CA LEU A 38 -7.37 4.58 13.19
C LEU A 38 -7.79 6.01 13.58
N PRO A 39 -7.81 6.32 14.90
CA PRO A 39 -7.49 5.48 16.07
C PRO A 39 -8.62 4.55 16.52
N GLU A 40 -9.79 4.61 15.91
CA GLU A 40 -10.95 3.80 16.22
C GLU A 40 -11.01 2.58 15.29
N ILE A 41 -10.15 1.60 15.54
CA ILE A 41 -10.05 0.37 14.76
C ILE A 41 -11.16 -0.64 15.11
N GLY A 42 -11.27 -1.69 14.30
CA GLY A 42 -12.23 -2.78 14.43
C GLY A 42 -13.37 -2.67 13.44
N LYS A 43 -14.23 -3.68 13.45
CA LYS A 43 -15.24 -3.90 12.40
C LYS A 43 -14.65 -3.82 10.99
N SER A 44 -13.37 -4.13 10.88
CA SER A 44 -12.65 -4.24 9.61
C SER A 44 -12.74 -5.66 9.09
N GLU A 45 -12.61 -5.80 7.77
CA GLU A 45 -12.73 -7.08 7.08
C GLU A 45 -11.62 -7.20 6.04
N ASN A 46 -10.99 -8.38 6.00
CA ASN A 46 -10.04 -8.76 4.97
C ASN A 46 -10.69 -9.82 4.09
N ARG A 47 -10.73 -9.58 2.80
CA ARG A 47 -11.40 -10.44 1.84
C ARG A 47 -10.43 -10.87 0.74
N TRP A 48 -10.44 -12.15 0.41
CA TRP A 48 -9.73 -12.67 -0.76
C TRP A 48 -10.50 -12.38 -2.04
N ILE A 49 -9.78 -11.99 -3.08
CA ILE A 49 -10.28 -11.91 -4.44
C ILE A 49 -9.39 -12.69 -5.41
N ASP A 50 -10.01 -13.29 -6.42
CA ASP A 50 -9.33 -13.88 -7.57
C ASP A 50 -10.17 -13.57 -8.82
N LYS A 51 -9.59 -12.79 -9.73
CA LYS A 51 -10.23 -12.38 -10.99
C LYS A 51 -9.55 -13.02 -12.23
N GLY A 52 -8.74 -14.05 -12.00
CA GLY A 52 -7.99 -14.74 -13.04
C GLY A 52 -6.70 -14.03 -13.44
N SER A 53 -6.76 -12.78 -13.91
CA SER A 53 -5.58 -11.99 -14.28
C SER A 53 -4.78 -11.48 -13.08
N HIS A 54 -5.42 -11.38 -11.92
CA HIS A 54 -4.82 -10.94 -10.67
C HIS A 54 -5.61 -11.49 -9.48
N ARG A 55 -4.98 -11.51 -8.34
CA ARG A 55 -5.56 -11.96 -7.07
C ARG A 55 -4.92 -11.29 -5.88
N GLY A 56 -5.56 -11.40 -4.72
CA GLY A 56 -5.00 -10.84 -3.49
C GLY A 56 -6.04 -10.50 -2.45
N ILE A 57 -5.71 -9.57 -1.59
CA ILE A 57 -6.46 -9.24 -0.39
C ILE A 57 -6.98 -7.81 -0.49
N VAL A 58 -8.28 -7.66 -0.31
CA VAL A 58 -8.95 -6.36 -0.17
C VAL A 58 -9.35 -6.17 1.28
N MET A 59 -9.04 -5.01 1.81
CA MET A 59 -9.27 -4.61 3.20
C MET A 59 -10.24 -3.45 3.25
N THR A 60 -11.27 -3.58 4.07
CA THR A 60 -12.32 -2.57 4.25
C THR A 60 -12.63 -2.35 5.73
N THR A 61 -13.42 -1.33 6.03
CA THR A 61 -13.98 -1.11 7.37
C THR A 61 -15.47 -0.88 7.29
N GLN A 62 -16.22 -1.46 8.23
CA GLN A 62 -17.65 -1.26 8.41
C GLN A 62 -17.93 -0.31 9.59
N ARG A 63 -16.89 0.20 10.26
CA ARG A 63 -17.02 1.05 11.44
C ARG A 63 -17.40 2.49 11.12
N HIS A 64 -17.00 2.95 9.96
CA HIS A 64 -17.12 4.35 9.57
C HIS A 64 -17.91 4.50 8.28
N ASP A 65 -18.81 5.49 8.26
CA ASP A 65 -19.60 5.84 7.09
C ASP A 65 -18.70 6.43 5.98
N GLN A 66 -19.18 6.37 4.74
CA GLN A 66 -18.43 6.80 3.55
C GLN A 66 -17.97 8.27 3.57
N ASP A 67 -18.62 9.12 4.33
CA ASP A 67 -18.26 10.53 4.48
C ASP A 67 -17.30 10.78 5.67
N SER A 68 -16.99 9.76 6.44
CA SER A 68 -16.05 9.86 7.55
C SER A 68 -14.60 10.06 7.05
N PRO A 69 -13.77 10.91 7.71
CA PRO A 69 -12.35 10.99 7.41
C PRO A 69 -11.57 9.72 7.75
N ARG A 70 -12.20 8.78 8.46
CA ARG A 70 -11.64 7.47 8.82
C ARG A 70 -12.08 6.35 7.88
N PHE A 71 -12.97 6.66 6.92
CA PHE A 71 -13.37 5.70 5.89
C PHE A 71 -12.26 5.51 4.86
N GLY A 72 -12.12 4.28 4.38
CA GLY A 72 -11.18 3.95 3.34
C GLY A 72 -11.16 2.47 2.99
N SER A 73 -10.28 2.14 2.08
CA SER A 73 -9.97 0.77 1.69
C SER A 73 -8.47 0.61 1.40
N MET A 74 -7.99 -0.63 1.48
CA MET A 74 -6.64 -1.02 1.07
C MET A 74 -6.72 -2.29 0.22
N ALA A 75 -5.75 -2.50 -0.66
CA ALA A 75 -5.65 -3.71 -1.46
C ALA A 75 -4.19 -4.13 -1.61
N LEU A 76 -3.91 -5.40 -1.42
CA LEU A 76 -2.62 -6.04 -1.69
C LEU A 76 -2.84 -7.10 -2.75
N LEU A 77 -2.52 -6.77 -4.01
CA LEU A 77 -2.77 -7.63 -5.16
C LEU A 77 -1.47 -8.08 -5.83
N THR A 78 -1.57 -9.16 -6.59
CA THR A 78 -0.48 -9.67 -7.43
C THR A 78 -1.02 -10.24 -8.75
N PRO A 79 -0.28 -10.11 -9.88
CA PRO A 79 -0.61 -10.80 -11.12
C PRO A 79 -0.11 -12.26 -11.15
N ASN A 80 0.57 -12.73 -10.09
CA ASN A 80 1.11 -14.08 -10.03
C ASN A 80 0.04 -15.10 -9.62
N ASP A 81 0.10 -16.32 -10.21
CA ASP A 81 -0.91 -17.37 -10.00
C ASP A 81 -0.61 -18.25 -8.79
N ASP A 82 0.64 -18.62 -8.58
CA ASP A 82 1.05 -19.52 -7.51
C ASP A 82 1.26 -18.76 -6.20
N VAL A 83 0.20 -18.70 -5.39
CA VAL A 83 0.16 -17.91 -4.17
C VAL A 83 -0.29 -18.72 -2.97
N THR A 84 0.04 -18.22 -1.79
CA THR A 84 -0.50 -18.63 -0.50
C THR A 84 -0.93 -17.40 0.29
N TYR A 85 -1.95 -17.52 1.12
CA TYR A 85 -2.46 -16.38 1.88
C TYR A 85 -3.13 -16.81 3.18
N GLN A 86 -3.31 -15.85 4.08
CA GLN A 86 -4.23 -15.92 5.21
C GLN A 86 -4.82 -14.55 5.48
N LEU A 87 -6.05 -14.50 5.98
CA LEU A 87 -6.80 -13.24 6.10
C LEU A 87 -6.85 -12.66 7.50
N ASN A 88 -6.87 -13.52 8.53
CA ASN A 88 -7.20 -13.12 9.88
C ASN A 88 -6.17 -13.66 10.87
N PHE A 89 -4.95 -13.15 10.78
CA PHE A 89 -3.93 -13.46 11.76
C PHE A 89 -4.06 -12.51 12.94
N GLU A 90 -4.27 -13.06 14.13
CA GLU A 90 -4.30 -12.30 15.38
C GLU A 90 -2.90 -12.20 15.97
N GLU A 91 -2.42 -11.00 16.16
CA GLU A 91 -1.20 -10.75 16.91
C GLU A 91 -1.51 -10.77 18.40
N THR A 92 -1.61 -11.97 18.97
CA THR A 92 -2.06 -12.18 20.36
C THR A 92 -0.98 -11.90 21.40
N HIS A 93 0.30 -11.90 21.02
CA HIS A 93 1.44 -11.64 21.90
C HIS A 93 2.57 -10.92 21.17
N TRP A 94 2.98 -9.81 21.70
CA TRP A 94 3.97 -8.89 21.12
C TRP A 94 5.26 -9.54 20.56
N PHE A 95 5.70 -10.70 21.04
CA PHE A 95 6.92 -11.36 20.56
C PHE A 95 6.72 -12.80 20.07
N ARG A 96 5.64 -13.48 20.42
CA ARG A 96 5.48 -14.91 20.14
C ARG A 96 4.59 -15.24 18.96
N ALA A 97 3.70 -14.37 18.57
CA ALA A 97 2.83 -14.61 17.42
C ALA A 97 3.64 -14.68 16.13
N THR A 98 4.62 -13.80 16.00
CA THR A 98 5.54 -13.77 14.84
C THR A 98 6.43 -15.02 14.80
N GLU A 99 6.90 -15.53 15.95
CA GLU A 99 7.72 -16.73 15.97
C GLU A 99 6.97 -17.96 15.42
N SER A 100 5.75 -18.22 15.89
CA SER A 100 4.96 -19.38 15.42
C SER A 100 4.63 -19.26 13.92
N LEU A 101 4.31 -18.06 13.45
CA LEU A 101 4.09 -17.79 12.03
C LEU A 101 5.35 -18.05 11.20
N MET A 102 6.50 -17.57 11.67
CA MET A 102 7.78 -17.74 10.97
C MET A 102 8.25 -19.19 10.96
N ASP A 103 8.04 -19.93 12.03
CA ASP A 103 8.36 -21.37 12.11
C ASP A 103 7.53 -22.18 11.13
N GLU A 104 6.21 -21.94 11.10
CA GLU A 104 5.29 -22.60 10.18
C GLU A 104 5.60 -22.25 8.73
N PHE A 105 5.65 -20.97 8.42
CA PHE A 105 5.93 -20.46 7.08
C PHE A 105 7.33 -20.84 6.61
N GLY A 106 8.34 -20.74 7.48
CA GLY A 106 9.73 -21.12 7.19
C GLY A 106 9.90 -22.60 6.86
N THR A 107 9.05 -23.47 7.43
CA THR A 107 9.07 -24.90 7.19
C THR A 107 8.34 -25.30 5.90
N THR A 108 7.17 -24.69 5.64
CA THR A 108 6.27 -25.08 4.56
C THR A 108 6.33 -24.18 3.34
N GLY A 109 6.71 -22.92 3.51
CA GLY A 109 6.57 -21.85 2.51
C GLY A 109 5.11 -21.45 2.25
N GLU A 110 4.18 -21.86 3.14
CA GLU A 110 2.75 -21.63 2.99
C GLU A 110 2.12 -21.07 4.26
N PHE A 111 1.10 -20.23 4.09
CA PHE A 111 0.26 -19.77 5.17
C PHE A 111 -0.89 -20.77 5.42
N MET A 112 -0.96 -21.32 6.62
CA MET A 112 -1.97 -22.31 7.02
C MET A 112 -3.13 -21.70 7.81
N GLY A 113 -3.06 -20.41 8.12
CA GLY A 113 -4.06 -19.66 8.87
C GLY A 113 -5.39 -19.47 8.13
N PRO A 114 -6.36 -18.76 8.74
CA PRO A 114 -7.72 -18.61 8.23
C PRO A 114 -7.78 -18.01 6.83
N LYS A 115 -8.58 -18.61 5.96
CA LYS A 115 -8.83 -18.20 4.58
C LYS A 115 -10.20 -17.53 4.40
N ASP A 116 -11.09 -17.71 5.36
CA ASP A 116 -12.42 -17.11 5.32
C ASP A 116 -12.36 -15.66 5.77
N SER A 117 -13.18 -14.82 5.15
CA SER A 117 -13.37 -13.45 5.60
C SER A 117 -14.14 -13.42 6.92
N LEU A 118 -13.62 -12.66 7.88
CA LEU A 118 -14.26 -12.44 9.17
C LEU A 118 -14.19 -10.94 9.51
N VAL A 119 -15.30 -10.42 10.05
CA VAL A 119 -15.32 -9.07 10.57
C VAL A 119 -14.58 -9.04 11.92
N CYS A 120 -13.54 -8.21 11.98
CA CYS A 120 -12.72 -8.07 13.17
C CYS A 120 -13.52 -7.43 14.33
N PRO A 121 -13.38 -7.92 15.57
CA PRO A 121 -13.98 -7.29 16.74
C PRO A 121 -13.58 -5.82 16.90
N GLU A 122 -14.36 -5.08 17.69
CA GLU A 122 -14.02 -3.69 18.03
C GLU A 122 -12.67 -3.63 18.77
N ASN A 123 -11.90 -2.58 18.46
CA ASN A 123 -10.58 -2.31 19.03
C ASN A 123 -9.50 -3.36 18.75
N GLN A 124 -9.71 -4.17 17.71
CA GLN A 124 -8.74 -5.13 17.20
C GLN A 124 -8.50 -4.89 15.70
N ALA A 125 -7.39 -5.40 15.20
CA ALA A 125 -7.07 -5.41 13.78
C ALA A 125 -6.40 -6.72 13.40
N TYR A 126 -6.89 -7.36 12.35
CA TYR A 126 -6.25 -8.55 11.79
C TYR A 126 -5.11 -8.17 10.85
N VAL A 127 -4.07 -8.99 10.87
CA VAL A 127 -3.02 -8.97 9.85
C VAL A 127 -3.38 -9.99 8.77
N ALA A 128 -3.32 -9.58 7.52
CA ALA A 128 -3.41 -10.50 6.40
C ALA A 128 -2.05 -10.66 5.73
N HIS A 129 -1.79 -11.85 5.19
CA HIS A 129 -0.55 -12.19 4.55
C HIS A 129 -0.81 -12.71 3.15
N LEU A 130 0.00 -12.25 2.19
CA LEU A 130 0.03 -12.74 0.81
C LEU A 130 1.45 -13.20 0.48
N GLY A 131 1.61 -14.45 0.10
CA GLY A 131 2.86 -15.04 -0.36
C GLY A 131 2.79 -15.44 -1.82
N ILE A 132 3.87 -15.21 -2.58
CA ILE A 132 4.02 -15.63 -3.97
C ILE A 132 5.12 -16.69 -4.01
N LYS A 133 4.75 -17.88 -4.49
CA LYS A 133 5.65 -19.03 -4.55
C LYS A 133 6.50 -18.99 -5.83
N ALA A 134 7.67 -19.56 -5.75
CA ALA A 134 8.55 -19.77 -6.89
C ALA A 134 9.34 -21.08 -6.73
N GLU A 135 9.62 -21.71 -7.85
CA GLU A 135 10.51 -22.84 -7.94
C GLU A 135 11.62 -22.50 -8.95
N LEU A 136 12.87 -22.50 -8.48
CA LEU A 136 14.01 -21.97 -9.22
C LEU A 136 15.06 -23.05 -9.43
N ALA A 137 15.49 -23.25 -10.67
CA ALA A 137 16.68 -24.02 -11.00
C ALA A 137 17.96 -23.31 -10.52
N PRO A 138 19.10 -24.01 -10.43
CA PRO A 138 20.40 -23.39 -10.12
C PRO A 138 20.70 -22.20 -11.03
N GLY A 139 21.03 -21.04 -10.45
CA GLY A 139 21.34 -19.80 -11.15
C GLY A 139 20.13 -19.05 -11.73
N GLU A 140 18.93 -19.59 -11.61
CA GLU A 140 17.70 -18.94 -12.12
C GLU A 140 17.28 -17.78 -11.24
N SER A 141 16.73 -16.74 -11.89
CA SER A 141 16.15 -15.59 -11.24
C SER A 141 14.71 -15.35 -11.73
N VAL A 142 13.83 -14.98 -10.82
CA VAL A 142 12.46 -14.56 -11.13
C VAL A 142 12.08 -13.31 -10.35
N THR A 143 11.32 -12.41 -10.96
CA THR A 143 10.76 -11.25 -10.26
C THR A 143 9.30 -11.52 -9.93
N LYS A 144 8.93 -11.23 -8.69
CA LYS A 144 7.57 -11.34 -8.16
C LYS A 144 7.07 -9.96 -7.77
N THR A 145 5.86 -9.61 -8.22
CA THR A 145 5.30 -8.27 -8.07
C THR A 145 4.14 -8.27 -7.09
N PHE A 146 4.18 -7.33 -6.13
CA PHE A 146 3.05 -6.96 -5.28
C PHE A 146 2.64 -5.54 -5.59
N VAL A 147 1.33 -5.30 -5.62
CA VAL A 147 0.72 -3.97 -5.73
C VAL A 147 -0.04 -3.69 -4.46
N LEU A 148 0.44 -2.74 -3.67
CA LEU A 148 -0.24 -2.21 -2.50
C LEU A 148 -0.91 -0.89 -2.89
N ALA A 149 -2.24 -0.85 -2.84
CA ALA A 149 -3.02 0.35 -3.04
C ALA A 149 -3.77 0.71 -1.76
N TRP A 150 -4.07 2.01 -1.61
CA TRP A 150 -4.93 2.52 -0.53
C TRP A 150 -5.78 3.67 -1.05
N LEU A 151 -6.97 3.80 -0.51
CA LEU A 151 -7.85 4.92 -0.81
C LEU A 151 -8.51 5.41 0.47
N THR A 152 -8.19 6.64 0.84
CA THR A 152 -8.84 7.40 1.91
C THR A 152 -9.47 8.63 1.27
N PRO A 153 -10.76 8.56 0.88
CA PRO A 153 -11.36 9.59 0.04
C PRO A 153 -11.59 10.92 0.77
N ASN A 154 -11.54 10.90 2.10
CA ASN A 154 -11.84 12.05 2.92
C ASN A 154 -10.70 12.34 3.88
N PHE A 155 -10.57 13.61 4.29
CA PHE A 155 -9.70 13.98 5.40
C PHE A 155 -10.29 15.15 6.18
N GLU A 156 -9.93 15.27 7.45
CA GLU A 156 -10.44 16.31 8.33
C GLU A 156 -9.48 17.49 8.36
N LYS A 157 -10.02 18.69 8.06
CA LYS A 157 -9.32 19.95 8.26
C LYS A 157 -9.24 20.25 9.76
N TYR A 158 -8.06 20.62 10.22
CA TYR A 158 -7.79 20.83 11.66
C TYR A 158 -8.04 22.25 12.15
N TRP A 159 -7.63 23.28 11.39
CA TRP A 159 -7.74 24.66 11.82
C TRP A 159 -9.10 25.28 11.52
N GLY A 160 -9.60 26.10 12.45
CA GLY A 160 -10.92 26.74 12.35
C GLY A 160 -12.07 25.77 12.58
N GLU A 161 -13.16 25.95 11.83
CA GLU A 161 -14.23 24.96 11.84
C GLU A 161 -13.76 23.65 11.21
N ARG A 162 -14.03 22.56 11.91
CA ARG A 162 -13.71 21.24 11.41
C ARG A 162 -14.61 20.91 10.21
N HIS A 163 -13.97 20.70 9.08
CA HIS A 163 -14.64 20.26 7.86
C HIS A 163 -13.99 18.98 7.34
N VAL A 164 -14.81 18.10 6.83
CA VAL A 164 -14.36 16.94 6.08
C VAL A 164 -14.30 17.32 4.61
N TRP A 165 -13.12 17.24 4.02
CA TRP A 165 -12.87 17.51 2.62
C TRP A 165 -12.64 16.21 1.86
N LYS A 166 -13.06 16.20 0.59
CA LYS A 166 -12.76 15.08 -0.30
C LYS A 166 -11.43 15.28 -1.00
N THR A 167 -10.65 14.21 -1.07
CA THR A 167 -9.41 14.17 -1.82
C THR A 167 -9.68 14.02 -3.31
N TYR A 168 -8.74 14.47 -4.15
CA TYR A 168 -8.84 14.30 -5.61
C TYR A 168 -8.95 12.81 -5.98
N GLN A 169 -8.17 11.94 -5.34
CA GLN A 169 -8.23 10.50 -5.57
C GLN A 169 -9.62 9.92 -5.25
N GLY A 170 -10.28 10.43 -4.22
CA GLY A 170 -11.65 10.03 -3.86
C GLY A 170 -12.73 10.44 -4.88
N THR A 171 -12.40 11.29 -5.87
CA THR A 171 -13.30 11.60 -7.01
C THR A 171 -13.03 10.72 -8.23
N LYS A 172 -11.88 10.04 -8.27
CA LYS A 172 -11.45 9.24 -9.42
C LYS A 172 -11.64 7.75 -9.22
N TRP A 173 -11.61 7.31 -7.97
CA TRP A 173 -11.61 5.90 -7.61
C TRP A 173 -12.64 5.61 -6.52
N ASP A 174 -13.34 4.49 -6.66
CA ASP A 174 -14.33 4.05 -5.68
C ASP A 174 -13.72 3.20 -4.57
N SER A 175 -12.57 2.58 -4.81
CA SER A 175 -11.90 1.70 -3.86
C SER A 175 -10.40 1.55 -4.16
N ALA A 176 -9.64 1.06 -3.18
CA ALA A 176 -8.25 0.66 -3.41
C ALA A 176 -8.13 -0.55 -4.35
N GLU A 177 -9.15 -1.40 -4.41
CA GLU A 177 -9.24 -2.49 -5.38
C GLU A 177 -9.20 -1.94 -6.82
N SER A 178 -10.07 -0.96 -7.14
CA SER A 178 -10.10 -0.34 -8.47
C SER A 178 -8.81 0.40 -8.83
N VAL A 179 -8.14 1.02 -7.86
CA VAL A 179 -6.79 1.60 -8.06
C VAL A 179 -5.78 0.52 -8.45
N ALA A 180 -5.74 -0.57 -7.68
CA ALA A 180 -4.78 -1.66 -7.92
C ALA A 180 -5.03 -2.36 -9.27
N GLU A 181 -6.28 -2.55 -9.66
CA GLU A 181 -6.67 -3.10 -10.96
C GLU A 181 -6.17 -2.21 -12.11
N TYR A 182 -6.44 -0.91 -12.03
CA TYR A 182 -5.94 0.04 -13.03
C TYR A 182 -4.41 -0.01 -13.16
N VAL A 183 -3.71 -0.10 -12.03
CA VAL A 183 -2.24 -0.21 -12.03
C VAL A 183 -1.78 -1.50 -12.70
N LEU A 184 -2.38 -2.64 -12.38
CA LEU A 184 -2.04 -3.93 -12.99
C LEU A 184 -2.30 -3.96 -14.50
N GLU A 185 -3.40 -3.36 -14.95
CA GLU A 185 -3.74 -3.24 -16.37
C GLU A 185 -2.79 -2.30 -17.14
N ASN A 186 -2.26 -1.28 -16.47
CA ASN A 186 -1.41 -0.25 -17.07
C ASN A 186 0.07 -0.35 -16.64
N MET A 187 0.47 -1.43 -15.97
CA MET A 187 1.79 -1.59 -15.37
C MET A 187 2.96 -1.23 -16.32
N PRO A 188 3.04 -1.75 -17.56
CA PRO A 188 4.17 -1.43 -18.44
C PRO A 188 4.27 0.06 -18.78
N LYS A 189 3.14 0.74 -18.94
CA LYS A 189 3.08 2.19 -19.19
C LYS A 189 3.57 2.97 -17.98
N LEU A 190 3.03 2.65 -16.80
CA LEU A 190 3.33 3.36 -15.54
C LEU A 190 4.79 3.19 -15.14
N GLU A 191 5.30 1.97 -15.22
CA GLU A 191 6.70 1.66 -14.97
C GLU A 191 7.62 2.36 -15.97
N GLY A 192 7.31 2.27 -17.26
CA GLY A 192 8.09 2.92 -18.31
C GLY A 192 8.17 4.44 -18.13
N GLN A 193 7.08 5.10 -17.75
CA GLN A 193 7.07 6.54 -17.48
C GLN A 193 7.87 6.90 -16.22
N THR A 194 7.73 6.11 -15.16
CA THR A 194 8.47 6.32 -13.89
C THR A 194 9.98 6.15 -14.11
N ARG A 195 10.39 5.09 -14.80
CA ARG A 195 11.81 4.86 -15.14
C ARG A 195 12.36 5.93 -16.06
N LYS A 196 11.58 6.36 -17.05
CA LYS A 196 11.98 7.46 -17.93
C LYS A 196 12.21 8.75 -17.14
N PHE A 197 11.32 9.11 -16.23
CA PHE A 197 11.48 10.28 -15.37
C PHE A 197 12.75 10.14 -14.50
N ALA A 198 12.92 9.06 -13.79
CA ALA A 198 14.07 8.83 -12.92
C ALA A 198 15.39 8.87 -13.71
N ASN A 199 15.47 8.15 -14.83
CA ASN A 199 16.68 8.12 -15.67
C ASN A 199 17.01 9.52 -16.23
N THR A 200 16.01 10.27 -16.71
CA THR A 200 16.22 11.61 -17.22
C THR A 200 16.70 12.57 -16.14
N PHE A 201 16.11 12.49 -14.96
CA PHE A 201 16.49 13.33 -13.82
C PHE A 201 17.94 13.05 -13.38
N PHE A 202 18.29 11.79 -13.10
CA PHE A 202 19.61 11.42 -12.59
C PHE A 202 20.73 11.44 -13.66
N SER A 203 20.38 11.45 -14.96
CA SER A 203 21.35 11.65 -16.05
C SER A 203 21.52 13.11 -16.47
N SER A 204 20.90 14.06 -15.75
CA SER A 204 21.03 15.48 -16.05
C SER A 204 22.45 15.99 -15.79
N THR A 205 22.79 17.12 -16.40
CA THR A 205 24.13 17.76 -16.27
C THR A 205 24.27 18.59 -14.98
N LEU A 206 23.26 18.59 -14.11
CA LEU A 206 23.32 19.26 -12.82
C LEU A 206 24.34 18.57 -11.89
N PRO A 207 24.99 19.32 -11.00
CA PRO A 207 25.87 18.73 -9.99
C PRO A 207 25.13 17.71 -9.11
N THR A 208 25.82 16.62 -8.74
CA THR A 208 25.21 15.51 -7.98
C THR A 208 24.55 15.96 -6.68
N TYR A 209 25.15 16.92 -5.97
CA TYR A 209 24.57 17.45 -4.73
C TYR A 209 23.23 18.21 -4.94
N VAL A 210 23.04 18.79 -6.12
CA VAL A 210 21.76 19.43 -6.49
C VAL A 210 20.71 18.36 -6.78
N LEU A 211 21.10 17.31 -7.51
CA LEU A 211 20.21 16.19 -7.80
C LEU A 211 19.78 15.48 -6.52
N ASP A 212 20.71 15.29 -5.59
CA ASP A 212 20.44 14.67 -4.28
C ASP A 212 19.46 15.54 -3.47
N ALA A 213 19.72 16.82 -3.34
CA ALA A 213 18.85 17.75 -2.63
C ALA A 213 17.43 17.79 -3.18
N VAL A 214 17.27 17.88 -4.51
CA VAL A 214 15.94 17.93 -5.15
C VAL A 214 15.23 16.60 -5.05
N SER A 215 15.92 15.46 -5.25
CA SER A 215 15.29 14.14 -5.20
C SER A 215 14.81 13.77 -3.81
N SER A 216 15.55 14.14 -2.77
CA SER A 216 15.14 13.89 -1.38
C SER A 216 13.86 14.64 -1.02
N GLN A 217 13.63 15.82 -1.57
CA GLN A 217 12.42 16.61 -1.32
C GLN A 217 11.19 16.11 -2.10
N MET A 218 11.38 15.45 -3.23
CA MET A 218 10.25 14.93 -4.03
C MET A 218 9.39 13.91 -3.29
N SER A 219 9.95 13.19 -2.31
CA SER A 219 9.20 12.23 -1.49
C SER A 219 8.08 12.88 -0.67
N ILE A 220 8.19 14.17 -0.34
CA ILE A 220 7.16 14.93 0.39
C ILE A 220 5.82 14.91 -0.35
N LEU A 221 5.83 14.94 -1.68
CA LEU A 221 4.63 14.88 -2.52
C LEU A 221 3.83 13.58 -2.34
N ARG A 222 4.40 12.58 -1.68
CA ARG A 222 3.80 11.27 -1.41
C ARG A 222 3.56 11.00 0.08
N THR A 223 3.61 12.03 0.88
CA THR A 223 3.37 11.95 2.33
C THR A 223 2.00 12.52 2.69
N PRO A 224 1.48 12.22 3.90
CA PRO A 224 0.25 12.84 4.41
C PRO A 224 0.32 14.36 4.60
N THR A 225 1.52 14.95 4.43
CA THR A 225 1.70 16.41 4.51
C THR A 225 1.20 17.15 3.26
N VAL A 226 0.84 16.41 2.22
CA VAL A 226 0.38 16.97 0.96
C VAL A 226 -0.90 16.30 0.52
N THR A 227 -1.92 17.10 0.20
CA THR A 227 -3.20 16.60 -0.32
C THR A 227 -3.70 17.49 -1.45
N ARG A 228 -4.16 16.88 -2.52
CA ARG A 228 -4.88 17.54 -3.60
C ARG A 228 -6.38 17.39 -3.36
N LEU A 229 -7.12 18.49 -3.44
CA LEU A 229 -8.56 18.53 -3.28
C LEU A 229 -9.31 18.29 -4.59
N THR A 230 -10.62 18.14 -4.49
CA THR A 230 -11.52 17.88 -5.63
C THR A 230 -11.53 18.99 -6.68
N ASP A 231 -11.31 20.22 -6.28
CA ASP A 231 -11.20 21.41 -7.16
C ASP A 231 -9.81 21.55 -7.82
N GLY A 232 -8.89 20.64 -7.49
CA GLY A 232 -7.52 20.66 -7.98
C GLY A 232 -6.55 21.46 -7.10
N THR A 233 -7.03 22.14 -6.07
CA THR A 233 -6.19 22.86 -5.12
C THR A 233 -5.25 21.89 -4.41
N PHE A 234 -4.00 22.31 -4.29
CA PHE A 234 -2.94 21.51 -3.69
C PHE A 234 -2.50 22.13 -2.38
N TYR A 235 -2.70 21.39 -1.29
CA TYR A 235 -2.33 21.82 0.05
C TYR A 235 -1.10 21.05 0.53
N GLY A 236 -0.16 21.78 1.17
CA GLY A 236 0.94 21.23 1.90
C GLY A 236 0.99 21.84 3.31
N TRP A 237 1.21 21.05 4.32
CA TRP A 237 1.24 21.44 5.73
C TRP A 237 2.30 20.67 6.50
N GLU A 238 2.51 21.02 7.76
CA GLU A 238 3.49 20.37 8.65
C GLU A 238 3.21 18.89 8.90
N GLY A 239 1.99 18.46 8.65
CA GLY A 239 1.52 17.11 8.84
C GLY A 239 0.10 17.06 9.36
N CYS A 240 -0.39 15.84 9.46
CA CYS A 240 -1.70 15.55 10.01
C CYS A 240 -1.52 14.77 11.31
N HIS A 241 -2.26 15.19 12.34
CA HIS A 241 -2.26 14.51 13.63
C HIS A 241 -3.52 13.64 13.74
N ILE A 242 -3.35 12.41 14.23
CA ILE A 242 -4.41 11.39 14.29
C ILE A 242 -5.67 11.85 15.05
N ASN A 243 -5.52 12.71 16.05
CA ASN A 243 -6.63 13.24 16.85
C ASN A 243 -7.03 14.66 16.50
N SER A 244 -6.28 15.32 15.61
CA SER A 244 -6.43 16.75 15.35
C SER A 244 -6.66 17.08 13.88
N GLY A 245 -6.45 16.11 12.97
CA GLY A 245 -6.52 16.36 11.54
C GLY A 245 -5.31 17.12 11.01
N CYS A 246 -5.47 17.75 9.84
CA CYS A 246 -4.44 18.48 9.15
C CYS A 246 -4.63 19.99 9.29
N CYS A 247 -3.55 20.76 9.41
CA CYS A 247 -3.61 22.22 9.43
C CYS A 247 -4.07 22.77 8.08
N GLU A 248 -4.65 23.96 8.07
CA GLU A 248 -5.06 24.66 6.86
C GLU A 248 -3.88 25.42 6.26
N GLY A 249 -3.77 25.36 4.93
CA GLY A 249 -2.80 26.14 4.18
C GLY A 249 -1.48 25.40 3.92
N THR A 250 -0.58 26.09 3.23
CA THR A 250 0.71 25.55 2.81
C THR A 250 1.81 26.05 3.76
N CYS A 251 2.41 25.12 4.47
CA CYS A 251 3.55 25.40 5.34
C CYS A 251 4.84 25.34 4.53
N THR A 252 5.41 26.47 4.18
CA THR A 252 6.55 26.56 3.24
C THR A 252 7.78 25.78 3.71
N HIS A 253 8.02 25.68 5.00
CA HIS A 253 9.14 24.93 5.57
C HIS A 253 9.04 23.40 5.40
N VAL A 254 7.89 22.90 4.96
CA VAL A 254 7.72 21.47 4.59
C VAL A 254 8.31 21.18 3.22
N TRP A 255 8.57 22.22 2.43
CA TRP A 255 9.02 22.13 1.03
C TRP A 255 10.51 22.45 0.85
N THR A 256 11.21 22.81 1.90
CA THR A 256 12.62 23.23 1.84
C THR A 256 13.61 22.21 2.37
#